data_56f63cf1abcab6d058b453a6e9fcc495
#
_entry.id   56f63cf1abcab6d058b453a6e9fcc495
#
_cell.length_a   1.000
_cell.length_b   1.000
_cell.length_c   1.000
_cell.angle_alpha   90.00
_cell.angle_beta   90.00
_cell.angle_gamma   90.00
#
_symmetry.space_group_name_H-M   'P 1'
#
loop_
_entity.id
_entity.type
_entity.pdbx_description
1 polymer ?
#
loop_
_entity_poly.entity_id
_entity_poly.type
_entity_poly.pdbx_seq_one_letter_code
_entity_poly.pdbx_strand_id
1 'polypeptide(L)'
;MIQSNIDFTNQLIKGKIAEIVFEQMIHQTKGYTILEFGYEKVVRQLANERKSNVANETIEIVRRAPDFAIVNEKTHDITLVEVKYMHQITPKYVKQVAQNIKKSWKQASLFIVSPEGFFFGAVSELVDNGGHIKPFHHNHIPKNRQREYLALINKYIKSE
;
A
#
# COMPACT_ATOMS: atom_id res chain seq x y z
N MET A 1 10.96 -13.50 -23.35
CA MET A 1 9.77 -12.62 -23.39
C MET A 1 8.57 -13.20 -22.67
N ILE A 2 8.19 -14.44 -22.87
CA ILE A 2 7.01 -15.06 -22.20
C ILE A 2 7.21 -15.15 -20.69
N GLN A 3 8.38 -15.58 -20.22
CA GLN A 3 8.69 -15.69 -18.80
C GLN A 3 8.59 -14.35 -18.05
N SER A 4 9.11 -13.28 -18.64
CA SER A 4 9.03 -11.94 -18.04
C SER A 4 7.60 -11.41 -17.90
N ASN A 5 6.69 -11.78 -18.81
CA ASN A 5 5.28 -11.41 -18.74
C ASN A 5 4.55 -12.19 -17.62
N ILE A 6 4.89 -13.46 -17.43
CA ILE A 6 4.35 -14.28 -16.34
C ILE A 6 4.81 -13.75 -15.00
N ASP A 7 6.10 -13.44 -14.85
CA ASP A 7 6.66 -12.88 -13.61
C ASP A 7 6.03 -11.52 -13.27
N PHE A 8 5.86 -10.66 -14.26
CA PHE A 8 5.17 -9.38 -14.11
C PHE A 8 3.70 -9.59 -13.66
N THR A 9 2.99 -10.52 -14.28
CA THR A 9 1.61 -10.84 -13.92
C THR A 9 1.52 -11.37 -12.50
N ASN A 10 2.44 -12.25 -12.09
CA ASN A 10 2.51 -12.74 -10.71
C ASN A 10 2.72 -11.60 -9.70
N GLN A 11 3.58 -10.63 -10.00
CA GLN A 11 3.78 -9.47 -9.12
C GLN A 11 2.51 -8.62 -9.01
N LEU A 12 1.79 -8.41 -10.11
CA LEU A 12 0.51 -7.69 -10.10
C LEU A 12 -0.54 -8.42 -9.24
N ILE A 13 -0.65 -9.74 -9.38
CA ILE A 13 -1.57 -10.56 -8.59
C ILE A 13 -1.25 -10.46 -7.10
N LYS A 14 0.03 -10.60 -6.73
CA LYS A 14 0.50 -10.48 -5.33
C LYS A 14 0.18 -9.10 -4.75
N GLY A 15 0.44 -8.03 -5.51
CA GLY A 15 0.09 -6.68 -5.14
C GLY A 15 -1.42 -6.50 -4.91
N LYS A 16 -2.23 -7.04 -5.81
CA LYS A 16 -3.69 -6.93 -5.70
C LYS A 16 -4.26 -7.72 -4.51
N ILE A 17 -3.73 -8.90 -4.24
CA ILE A 17 -4.09 -9.68 -3.04
C ILE A 17 -3.75 -8.89 -1.77
N ALA A 18 -2.58 -8.26 -1.72
CA ALA A 18 -2.17 -7.43 -0.58
C ALA A 18 -3.14 -6.27 -0.32
N GLU A 19 -3.55 -5.55 -1.37
CA GLU A 19 -4.54 -4.49 -1.29
C GLU A 19 -5.88 -5.00 -0.77
N ILE A 20 -6.39 -6.10 -1.32
CA ILE A 20 -7.68 -6.71 -0.92
C ILE A 20 -7.65 -7.12 0.57
N VAL A 21 -6.58 -7.74 1.00
CA VAL A 21 -6.44 -8.17 2.41
C VAL A 21 -6.39 -6.97 3.34
N PHE A 22 -5.62 -5.94 3.01
CA PHE A 22 -5.57 -4.72 3.79
C PHE A 22 -6.94 -4.05 3.88
N GLU A 23 -7.61 -3.87 2.75
CA GLU A 23 -8.95 -3.28 2.68
C GLU A 23 -9.95 -4.04 3.57
N GLN A 24 -10.00 -5.37 3.46
CA GLN A 24 -10.91 -6.19 4.25
C GLN A 24 -10.58 -6.14 5.75
N MET A 25 -9.31 -6.16 6.11
CA MET A 25 -8.87 -6.08 7.49
C MET A 25 -9.29 -4.76 8.15
N ILE A 26 -9.19 -3.64 7.44
CA ILE A 26 -9.65 -2.34 7.93
C ILE A 26 -11.18 -2.25 7.90
N HIS A 27 -11.83 -2.74 6.86
CA HIS A 27 -13.29 -2.71 6.71
C HIS A 27 -14.04 -3.42 7.85
N GLN A 28 -13.44 -4.48 8.38
CA GLN A 28 -13.97 -5.20 9.55
C GLN A 28 -13.65 -4.54 10.88
N THR A 29 -12.91 -3.44 10.87
CA THR A 29 -12.49 -2.75 12.08
C THR A 29 -13.45 -1.61 12.39
N LYS A 30 -14.20 -1.73 13.50
CA LYS A 30 -15.15 -0.70 13.91
C LYS A 30 -14.45 0.62 14.20
N GLY A 31 -15.08 1.71 13.81
CA GLY A 31 -14.58 3.07 14.05
C GLY A 31 -13.63 3.59 12.97
N TYR A 32 -13.50 2.86 11.88
CA TYR A 32 -12.69 3.26 10.73
C TYR A 32 -13.46 3.08 9.42
N THR A 33 -13.37 4.09 8.56
CA THR A 33 -13.84 4.03 7.18
C THR A 33 -12.63 3.96 6.26
N ILE A 34 -12.64 3.03 5.31
CA ILE A 34 -11.62 2.93 4.27
C ILE A 34 -12.21 3.38 2.93
N LEU A 35 -11.46 4.23 2.25
CA LEU A 35 -11.81 4.76 0.93
C LEU A 35 -10.69 4.40 -0.04
N GLU A 36 -11.06 3.88 -1.19
CA GLU A 36 -10.11 3.73 -2.28
C GLU A 36 -9.72 5.10 -2.82
N PHE A 37 -8.44 5.36 -2.86
CA PHE A 37 -7.89 6.65 -3.24
C PHE A 37 -6.98 6.58 -4.46
N GLY A 38 -6.47 5.41 -4.79
CA GLY A 38 -5.51 5.16 -5.87
C GLY A 38 -5.99 5.61 -7.26
N TYR A 39 -5.01 5.87 -8.12
CA TYR A 39 -5.15 6.39 -9.47
C TYR A 39 -6.20 5.70 -10.36
N GLU A 40 -6.30 4.38 -10.29
CA GLU A 40 -7.13 3.61 -11.23
C GLU A 40 -8.62 3.95 -11.16
N LYS A 41 -9.10 4.47 -10.02
CA LYS A 41 -10.51 4.81 -9.81
C LYS A 41 -10.85 6.27 -10.07
N VAL A 42 -9.89 7.17 -9.87
CA VAL A 42 -10.10 8.61 -10.05
C VAL A 42 -9.89 9.08 -11.49
N VAL A 43 -9.18 8.32 -12.32
CA VAL A 43 -8.52 8.89 -13.50
C VAL A 43 -8.81 8.21 -14.84
N ARG A 44 -9.80 7.35 -14.95
CA ARG A 44 -10.27 6.95 -16.29
C ARG A 44 -10.61 8.18 -17.18
N GLN A 45 -11.06 9.26 -16.57
CA GLN A 45 -11.35 10.51 -17.27
C GLN A 45 -10.10 11.35 -17.55
N LEU A 46 -9.13 11.42 -16.63
CA LEU A 46 -7.90 12.22 -16.80
C LEU A 46 -6.84 11.55 -17.71
N ALA A 47 -6.87 10.26 -17.87
CA ALA A 47 -5.97 9.55 -18.79
C ALA A 47 -6.16 9.96 -20.26
N ASN A 48 -7.32 10.48 -20.61
CA ASN A 48 -7.63 10.94 -21.96
C ASN A 48 -7.22 12.40 -22.23
N GLU A 49 -6.82 13.17 -21.19
CA GLU A 49 -6.49 14.61 -21.33
C GLU A 49 -4.98 14.90 -21.37
N ARG A 50 -4.19 14.03 -21.97
CA ARG A 50 -2.72 14.14 -22.06
C ARG A 50 -2.16 15.34 -22.83
N LYS A 51 -2.92 16.40 -23.06
CA LYS A 51 -2.58 17.43 -24.07
C LYS A 51 -1.92 18.71 -23.56
N SER A 52 -1.67 18.90 -22.24
CA SER A 52 -0.96 20.08 -21.75
C SER A 52 0.16 19.73 -20.75
N ASN A 53 1.29 20.47 -20.79
CA ASN A 53 2.42 20.26 -19.91
C ASN A 53 2.07 20.45 -18.42
N VAL A 54 1.15 21.35 -18.10
CA VAL A 54 0.67 21.59 -16.72
C VAL A 54 -0.19 20.42 -16.24
N ALA A 55 -0.98 19.81 -17.11
CA ALA A 55 -1.74 18.61 -16.81
C ALA A 55 -0.82 17.42 -16.51
N ASN A 56 0.40 17.36 -17.05
CA ASN A 56 1.33 16.26 -16.86
C ASN A 56 1.87 16.16 -15.43
N GLU A 57 2.22 17.28 -14.79
CA GLU A 57 2.69 17.27 -13.39
C GLU A 57 1.58 16.85 -12.42
N THR A 58 0.39 17.41 -12.60
CA THR A 58 -0.78 17.02 -11.78
C THR A 58 -1.15 15.55 -11.99
N ILE A 59 -1.13 15.07 -13.22
CA ILE A 59 -1.38 13.66 -13.56
C ILE A 59 -0.34 12.76 -12.90
N GLU A 60 0.94 13.12 -12.87
CA GLU A 60 1.98 12.35 -12.21
C GLU A 60 1.80 12.30 -10.68
N ILE A 61 1.38 13.39 -10.05
CA ILE A 61 1.05 13.41 -8.62
C ILE A 61 -0.13 12.48 -8.34
N VAL A 62 -1.20 12.55 -9.12
CA VAL A 62 -2.37 11.67 -8.98
C VAL A 62 -2.03 10.21 -9.26
N ARG A 63 -1.18 9.93 -10.25
CA ARG A 63 -0.70 8.57 -10.56
C ARG A 63 0.02 7.90 -9.40
N ARG A 64 0.71 8.69 -8.58
CA ARG A 64 1.46 8.24 -7.40
C ARG A 64 0.63 8.32 -6.13
N ALA A 65 -0.68 8.56 -6.24
CA ALA A 65 -1.57 8.61 -5.09
C ALA A 65 -1.55 7.27 -4.35
N PRO A 66 -1.53 7.30 -3.01
CA PRO A 66 -1.65 6.09 -2.20
C PRO A 66 -2.92 5.32 -2.52
N ASP A 67 -2.91 4.02 -2.29
CA ASP A 67 -4.03 3.14 -2.63
C ASP A 67 -5.31 3.47 -1.85
N PHE A 68 -5.17 3.86 -0.58
CA PHE A 68 -6.29 4.06 0.34
C PHE A 68 -6.17 5.32 1.19
N ALA A 69 -7.33 5.86 1.56
CA ALA A 69 -7.49 6.81 2.65
C ALA A 69 -8.30 6.16 3.77
N ILE A 70 -7.77 6.15 4.98
CA ILE A 70 -8.43 5.63 6.17
C ILE A 70 -8.86 6.79 7.04
N VAL A 71 -10.15 6.82 7.38
CA VAL A 71 -10.73 7.84 8.24
C VAL A 71 -11.03 7.24 9.60
N ASN A 72 -10.48 7.81 10.67
CA ASN A 72 -10.91 7.52 12.02
C ASN A 72 -12.22 8.25 12.28
N GLU A 73 -13.31 7.51 12.47
CA GLU A 73 -14.66 8.09 12.61
C GLU A 73 -14.83 8.94 13.88
N LYS A 74 -14.01 8.68 14.90
CA LYS A 74 -14.05 9.42 16.18
C LYS A 74 -13.26 10.72 16.13
N THR A 75 -12.04 10.68 15.60
CA THR A 75 -11.12 11.84 15.57
C THR A 75 -11.19 12.61 14.26
N HIS A 76 -11.77 12.02 13.20
CA HIS A 76 -11.76 12.52 11.82
C HIS A 76 -10.38 12.64 11.19
N ASP A 77 -9.36 12.02 11.80
CA ASP A 77 -8.03 11.95 11.21
C ASP A 77 -8.04 11.07 9.97
N ILE A 78 -7.30 11.51 8.95
CA ILE A 78 -7.15 10.78 7.68
C ILE A 78 -5.72 10.28 7.58
N THR A 79 -5.56 8.99 7.34
CA THR A 79 -4.27 8.37 7.04
C THR A 79 -4.27 7.86 5.59
N LEU A 80 -3.34 8.35 4.79
CA LEU A 80 -3.12 7.86 3.43
C LEU A 80 -2.18 6.66 3.47
N VAL A 81 -2.54 5.57 2.83
CA VAL A 81 -1.79 4.32 2.89
C VAL A 81 -1.51 3.76 1.51
N GLU A 82 -0.25 3.57 1.22
CA GLU A 82 0.24 2.76 0.10
C GLU A 82 0.45 1.32 0.58
N VAL A 83 -0.08 0.36 -0.14
CA VAL A 83 0.05 -1.07 0.16
C VAL A 83 1.05 -1.72 -0.79
N LYS A 84 2.03 -2.44 -0.25
CA LYS A 84 3.01 -3.18 -1.04
C LYS A 84 3.12 -4.62 -0.58
N TYR A 85 3.21 -5.55 -1.51
CA TYR A 85 3.67 -6.90 -1.24
C TYR A 85 5.19 -6.96 -1.36
N MET A 86 5.84 -7.50 -0.34
CA MET A 86 7.29 -7.76 -0.35
C MET A 86 7.56 -9.18 0.16
N HIS A 87 8.14 -10.02 -0.69
CA HIS A 87 8.51 -11.38 -0.27
C HIS A 87 9.61 -11.34 0.79
N GLN A 88 10.60 -10.49 0.59
CA GLN A 88 11.67 -10.21 1.55
C GLN A 88 11.69 -8.70 1.85
N ILE A 89 11.74 -8.37 3.13
CA ILE A 89 11.80 -6.99 3.61
C ILE A 89 13.24 -6.65 3.91
N THR A 90 13.82 -5.77 3.10
CA THR A 90 15.16 -5.22 3.35
C THR A 90 15.06 -3.72 3.61
N PRO A 91 15.80 -3.17 4.60
CA PRO A 91 15.77 -1.74 4.88
C PRO A 91 16.08 -0.87 3.65
N LYS A 92 17.04 -1.28 2.84
CA LYS A 92 17.41 -0.58 1.61
C LYS A 92 16.23 -0.44 0.65
N TYR A 93 15.48 -1.53 0.43
CA TYR A 93 14.35 -1.52 -0.48
C TYR A 93 13.16 -0.74 0.09
N VAL A 94 12.86 -0.92 1.38
CA VAL A 94 11.83 -0.15 2.09
C VAL A 94 12.12 1.35 2.00
N LYS A 95 13.36 1.76 2.26
CA LYS A 95 13.77 3.17 2.12
C LYS A 95 13.57 3.69 0.70
N GLN A 96 13.94 2.91 -0.31
CA GLN A 96 13.77 3.31 -1.71
C GLN A 96 12.30 3.51 -2.07
N VAL A 97 11.42 2.59 -1.66
CA VAL A 97 9.96 2.71 -1.86
C VAL A 97 9.43 3.95 -1.14
N ALA A 98 9.80 4.14 0.12
CA ALA A 98 9.39 5.31 0.91
C ALA A 98 9.85 6.63 0.28
N GLN A 99 11.08 6.70 -0.23
CA GLN A 99 11.59 7.87 -0.94
C GLN A 99 10.76 8.20 -2.18
N ASN A 100 10.36 7.19 -2.96
CA ASN A 100 9.54 7.37 -4.15
C ASN A 100 8.14 7.90 -3.80
N ILE A 101 7.52 7.39 -2.75
CA ILE A 101 6.22 7.88 -2.27
C ILE A 101 6.34 9.31 -1.75
N LYS A 102 7.39 9.59 -0.97
CA LYS A 102 7.63 10.91 -0.35
C LYS A 102 7.73 12.05 -1.36
N LYS A 103 8.19 11.79 -2.58
CA LYS A 103 8.30 12.81 -3.63
C LYS A 103 6.98 13.50 -3.93
N SER A 104 5.87 12.79 -3.86
CA SER A 104 4.53 13.32 -4.17
C SER A 104 3.61 13.33 -2.94
N TRP A 105 3.79 12.40 -2.01
CA TRP A 105 2.88 12.14 -0.89
C TRP A 105 3.65 11.93 0.42
N LYS A 106 4.33 12.98 0.88
CA LYS A 106 5.15 12.92 2.11
C LYS A 106 4.39 12.56 3.38
N GLN A 107 3.07 12.76 3.40
CA GLN A 107 2.20 12.45 4.52
C GLN A 107 1.68 11.00 4.49
N ALA A 108 1.97 10.26 3.45
CA ALA A 108 1.52 8.88 3.32
C ALA A 108 2.24 7.95 4.30
N SER A 109 1.60 6.84 4.55
CA SER A 109 2.16 5.69 5.26
C SER A 109 2.31 4.51 4.32
N LEU A 110 3.24 3.63 4.60
CA LEU A 110 3.49 2.41 3.87
C LEU A 110 3.02 1.21 4.71
N PHE A 111 2.17 0.38 4.13
CA PHE A 111 1.76 -0.90 4.66
C PHE A 111 2.36 -2.02 3.82
N ILE A 112 3.15 -2.90 4.43
CA ILE A 112 3.77 -4.02 3.74
C ILE A 112 3.10 -5.31 4.15
N VAL A 113 2.72 -6.09 3.16
CA VAL A 113 2.29 -7.48 3.27
C VAL A 113 3.44 -8.38 2.87
N SER A 114 3.84 -9.28 3.74
CA SER A 114 4.93 -10.23 3.55
C SER A 114 4.49 -11.63 4.02
N PRO A 115 5.11 -12.71 3.55
CA PRO A 115 4.89 -14.05 4.12
C PRO A 115 5.14 -14.14 5.62
N GLU A 116 5.96 -13.24 6.17
CA GLU A 116 6.31 -13.18 7.60
C GLU A 116 5.29 -12.38 8.43
N GLY A 117 4.44 -11.57 7.81
CA GLY A 117 3.47 -10.74 8.52
C GLY A 117 3.20 -9.40 7.84
N PHE A 118 2.63 -8.51 8.64
CA PHE A 118 2.29 -7.14 8.23
C PHE A 118 3.20 -6.13 8.91
N PHE A 119 3.58 -5.09 8.18
CA PHE A 119 4.46 -4.03 8.66
C PHE A 119 3.88 -2.68 8.27
N PHE A 120 4.11 -1.68 9.10
CA PHE A 120 3.56 -0.35 8.89
C PHE A 120 4.50 0.75 9.38
N GLY A 121 4.57 1.84 8.64
CA GLY A 121 5.33 3.01 9.03
C GLY A 121 5.03 4.24 8.19
N ALA A 122 5.18 5.41 8.81
CA ALA A 122 5.09 6.68 8.09
C ALA A 122 6.25 6.81 7.08
N VAL A 123 5.95 7.21 5.87
CA VAL A 123 6.93 7.33 4.80
C VAL A 123 8.09 8.23 5.18
N SER A 124 7.83 9.36 5.84
CA SER A 124 8.89 10.27 6.29
C SER A 124 9.81 9.63 7.33
N GLU A 125 9.27 8.90 8.30
CA GLU A 125 10.07 8.17 9.29
C GLU A 125 10.92 7.07 8.66
N LEU A 126 10.38 6.35 7.68
CA LEU A 126 11.11 5.29 6.98
C LEU A 126 12.28 5.82 6.18
N VAL A 127 12.15 7.00 5.58
CA VAL A 127 13.27 7.67 4.92
C VAL A 127 14.34 8.05 5.92
N ASP A 128 13.96 8.64 7.06
CA ASP A 128 14.88 9.18 8.06
C ASP A 128 15.59 8.07 8.85
N ASN A 129 14.92 6.93 9.08
CA ASN A 129 15.49 5.81 9.84
C ASN A 129 16.20 4.75 8.98
N GLY A 130 16.39 5.00 7.69
CA GLY A 130 17.08 4.08 6.80
C GLY A 130 16.23 2.90 6.31
N GLY A 131 14.91 2.97 6.42
CA GLY A 131 13.99 1.93 5.95
C GLY A 131 13.66 0.84 6.98
N HIS A 132 13.93 1.08 8.25
CA HIS A 132 13.60 0.15 9.34
C HIS A 132 12.11 0.24 9.69
N ILE A 133 11.31 -0.59 9.05
CA ILE A 133 9.86 -0.67 9.27
C ILE A 133 9.54 -1.63 10.42
N LYS A 134 8.53 -1.27 11.21
CA LYS A 134 8.09 -2.04 12.38
C LYS A 134 6.92 -2.97 12.02
N PRO A 135 6.75 -4.09 12.74
CA PRO A 135 5.55 -4.90 12.66
C PRO A 135 4.30 -4.06 12.89
N PHE A 136 3.25 -4.35 12.14
CA PHE A 136 1.97 -3.67 12.26
C PHE A 136 1.34 -3.96 13.62
N HIS A 137 1.01 -2.90 14.33
CA HIS A 137 0.29 -2.96 15.60
C HIS A 137 -0.92 -2.03 15.55
N HIS A 138 -2.08 -2.57 15.85
CA HIS A 138 -3.31 -1.81 15.93
C HIS A 138 -4.23 -2.37 17.03
N ASN A 139 -4.73 -1.53 17.91
CA ASN A 139 -5.52 -1.94 19.08
C ASN A 139 -6.79 -2.72 18.71
N HIS A 140 -7.41 -2.39 17.58
CA HIS A 140 -8.63 -3.04 17.10
C HIS A 140 -8.39 -4.18 16.10
N ILE A 141 -7.13 -4.47 15.76
CA ILE A 141 -6.74 -5.57 14.88
C ILE A 141 -5.70 -6.42 15.61
N PRO A 142 -6.14 -7.32 16.50
CA PRO A 142 -5.22 -8.11 17.31
C PRO A 142 -4.43 -9.11 16.47
N LYS A 143 -3.31 -9.58 17.02
CA LYS A 143 -2.39 -10.49 16.31
C LYS A 143 -3.02 -11.79 15.82
N ASN A 144 -4.02 -12.33 16.53
CA ASN A 144 -4.74 -13.52 16.08
C ASN A 144 -5.49 -13.26 14.76
N ARG A 145 -6.16 -12.12 14.64
CA ARG A 145 -6.82 -11.71 13.39
C ARG A 145 -5.81 -11.48 12.26
N GLN A 146 -4.69 -10.84 12.56
CA GLN A 146 -3.62 -10.68 11.57
C GLN A 146 -3.11 -12.04 11.06
N ARG A 147 -2.97 -13.05 11.94
CA ARG A 147 -2.58 -14.41 11.56
C ARG A 147 -3.59 -15.11 10.64
N GLU A 148 -4.88 -14.89 10.84
CA GLU A 148 -5.93 -15.42 9.96
C GLU A 148 -5.79 -14.86 8.54
N TYR A 149 -5.60 -13.55 8.39
CA TYR A 149 -5.34 -12.93 7.09
C TYR A 149 -4.00 -13.36 6.48
N LEU A 150 -2.97 -13.51 7.29
CA LEU A 150 -1.68 -14.00 6.84
C LEU A 150 -1.76 -15.44 6.31
N ALA A 151 -2.49 -16.31 6.99
CA ALA A 151 -2.75 -17.67 6.52
C ALA A 151 -3.50 -17.69 5.18
N LEU A 152 -4.45 -16.77 5.01
CA LEU A 152 -5.18 -16.60 3.75
C LEU A 152 -4.24 -16.18 2.62
N ILE A 153 -3.36 -15.21 2.85
CA ILE A 153 -2.36 -14.78 1.87
C ILE A 153 -1.45 -15.92 1.48
N ASN A 154 -0.88 -16.63 2.46
CA ASN A 154 0.05 -17.73 2.22
C ASN A 154 -0.59 -18.91 1.48
N LYS A 155 -1.91 -19.05 1.54
CA LYS A 155 -2.66 -20.03 0.75
C LYS A 155 -2.65 -19.71 -0.75
N TYR A 156 -2.75 -18.43 -1.11
CA TYR A 156 -2.84 -17.99 -2.51
C TYR A 156 -1.48 -17.58 -3.09
N ILE A 157 -0.58 -17.10 -2.26
CA ILE A 157 0.79 -16.76 -2.63
C ILE A 157 1.69 -17.90 -2.15
N LYS A 158 1.62 -19.06 -2.82
CA LYS A 158 2.59 -20.13 -2.55
C LYS A 158 3.98 -19.60 -2.86
N SER A 159 4.86 -19.69 -1.85
CA SER A 159 6.29 -19.48 -2.02
C SER A 159 6.80 -20.42 -3.12
N GLU A 160 7.42 -19.85 -4.14
CA GLU A 160 8.34 -20.56 -5.01
C GLU A 160 9.58 -20.94 -4.22
#